data_d8a94df8c357a57c0447974f1963396f
#
_entry.id   d8a94df8c357a57c0447974f1963396f
#
_cell.length_a   1.000
_cell.length_b   1.000
_cell.length_c   1.000
_cell.angle_alpha   90.00
_cell.angle_beta   90.00
_cell.angle_gamma   90.00
#
_symmetry.space_group_name_H-M   'P 1'
#
loop_
_entity.id
_entity.type
_entity.pdbx_description
1 polymer ?
#
loop_
_entity_poly.entity_id
_entity_poly.type
_entity_poly.pdbx_seq_one_letter_code
_entity_poly.pdbx_strand_id
1 'polypeptide(L)'
;MKRLFILVIAFCFSVANADEVTGKIISCGIFAVPIKHTTQEVPEALSGTMRIYSGLPNLIVATNRLTAKIGVHFGIIYEISNLPVKDGEEVELVRVYKYPTIKKPDGTTSQGYEWRPKEFVKDGRVVDYFGYGLDHDYELVPGVWEFEIKYKGKTLCAQSFVLSKK
;
A
#
# COMPACT_ATOMS: atom_id res chain seq x y z
N MET A 1 -50.21 24.44 48.52
CA MET A 1 -48.82 24.04 48.25
C MET A 1 -48.81 23.15 47.00
N LYS A 2 -48.40 23.69 45.84
CA LYS A 2 -48.30 22.92 44.55
C LYS A 2 -46.90 22.42 44.43
N ARG A 3 -46.73 21.09 44.42
CA ARG A 3 -45.42 20.44 44.18
C ARG A 3 -45.18 20.37 42.66
N LEU A 4 -44.13 21.06 42.20
CA LEU A 4 -43.66 21.04 40.83
C LEU A 4 -42.74 19.81 40.66
N PHE A 5 -43.17 18.85 39.84
CA PHE A 5 -42.34 17.70 39.45
C PHE A 5 -41.51 18.09 38.22
N ILE A 6 -40.18 18.19 38.38
CA ILE A 6 -39.26 18.42 37.28
C ILE A 6 -38.85 17.02 36.74
N LEU A 7 -39.33 16.71 35.54
CA LEU A 7 -38.94 15.51 34.80
C LEU A 7 -37.58 15.78 34.14
N VAL A 8 -36.50 15.17 34.66
CA VAL A 8 -35.17 15.20 34.04
C VAL A 8 -35.13 14.08 32.99
N ILE A 9 -35.21 14.46 31.72
CA ILE A 9 -35.01 13.55 30.59
C ILE A 9 -33.49 13.41 30.38
N ALA A 10 -32.93 12.29 30.78
CA ALA A 10 -31.53 11.93 30.48
C ALA A 10 -31.43 11.49 29.01
N PHE A 11 -30.83 12.34 28.18
CA PHE A 11 -30.52 12.01 26.78
C PHE A 11 -29.25 11.15 26.80
N CYS A 12 -29.42 9.83 26.67
CA CYS A 12 -28.31 8.93 26.41
C CYS A 12 -27.83 9.10 24.95
N PHE A 13 -26.75 9.84 24.75
CA PHE A 13 -26.03 9.84 23.50
C PHE A 13 -25.31 8.49 23.35
N SER A 14 -25.83 7.60 22.52
CA SER A 14 -25.09 6.44 22.04
C SER A 14 -23.99 6.95 21.11
N VAL A 15 -22.76 6.97 21.58
CA VAL A 15 -21.58 7.17 20.73
C VAL A 15 -21.48 5.89 19.88
N ALA A 16 -21.91 5.95 18.63
CA ALA A 16 -21.57 4.91 17.67
C ALA A 16 -20.05 4.92 17.51
N ASN A 17 -19.37 3.93 18.06
CA ASN A 17 -17.97 3.71 17.75
C ASN A 17 -17.92 3.32 16.26
N ALA A 18 -17.48 4.23 15.40
CA ALA A 18 -17.10 3.86 14.06
C ALA A 18 -15.94 2.85 14.17
N ASP A 19 -16.07 1.71 13.51
CA ASP A 19 -14.99 0.71 13.50
C ASP A 19 -13.70 1.35 13.01
N GLU A 20 -12.60 1.08 13.72
CA GLU A 20 -11.30 1.62 13.35
C GLU A 20 -10.88 1.10 11.97
N VAL A 21 -10.32 1.98 11.12
CA VAL A 21 -9.76 1.59 9.82
C VAL A 21 -8.59 0.64 10.06
N THR A 22 -8.64 -0.53 9.45
CA THR A 22 -7.66 -1.60 9.62
C THR A 22 -7.03 -2.01 8.31
N GLY A 23 -5.77 -2.44 8.37
CA GLY A 23 -5.04 -2.99 7.24
C GLY A 23 -4.61 -4.44 7.50
N LYS A 24 -4.64 -5.24 6.45
CA LYS A 24 -4.23 -6.64 6.46
C LYS A 24 -3.42 -6.96 5.22
N ILE A 25 -2.28 -7.65 5.39
CA ILE A 25 -1.55 -8.26 4.28
C ILE A 25 -2.16 -9.63 4.00
N ILE A 26 -2.71 -9.80 2.80
CA ILE A 26 -3.33 -11.06 2.34
C ILE A 26 -2.24 -12.03 1.89
N SER A 27 -1.26 -11.54 1.14
CA SER A 27 -0.11 -12.32 0.68
C SER A 27 1.09 -11.44 0.44
N CYS A 28 2.30 -12.03 0.58
CA CYS A 28 3.55 -11.37 0.26
C CYS A 28 4.50 -12.34 -0.45
N GLY A 29 5.32 -11.85 -1.38
CA GLY A 29 6.27 -12.69 -2.08
C GLY A 29 6.63 -12.22 -3.47
N ILE A 30 6.95 -13.20 -4.32
CA ILE A 30 7.23 -13.02 -5.75
C ILE A 30 5.94 -13.27 -6.52
N PHE A 31 5.63 -12.36 -7.45
CA PHE A 31 4.40 -12.38 -8.22
C PHE A 31 4.65 -12.49 -9.72
N ALA A 32 3.75 -13.18 -10.42
CA ALA A 32 3.58 -13.07 -11.87
C ALA A 32 2.63 -11.90 -12.13
N VAL A 33 3.19 -10.78 -12.61
CA VAL A 33 2.38 -9.61 -12.94
C VAL A 33 1.78 -9.75 -14.35
N PRO A 34 0.58 -9.21 -14.58
CA PRO A 34 -0.02 -9.20 -15.92
C PRO A 34 0.87 -8.47 -16.94
N ILE A 35 1.02 -9.02 -18.14
CA ILE A 35 1.76 -8.35 -19.22
C ILE A 35 1.05 -7.06 -19.63
N LYS A 36 -0.29 -7.08 -19.63
CA LYS A 36 -1.10 -5.92 -19.99
C LYS A 36 -1.22 -4.96 -18.81
N HIS A 37 -0.71 -3.76 -18.99
CA HIS A 37 -0.73 -2.67 -18.00
C HIS A 37 -0.86 -1.33 -18.72
N THR A 38 -1.23 -0.30 -17.96
CA THR A 38 -1.04 1.11 -18.34
C THR A 38 0.14 1.67 -17.57
N THR A 39 0.75 2.74 -18.09
CA THR A 39 1.86 3.41 -17.43
C THR A 39 1.41 4.80 -17.00
N GLN A 40 1.72 5.15 -15.76
CA GLN A 40 1.50 6.48 -15.19
C GLN A 40 2.85 7.13 -14.90
N GLU A 41 3.00 8.43 -15.21
CA GLU A 41 4.15 9.22 -14.79
C GLU A 41 4.11 9.43 -13.27
N VAL A 42 5.20 9.09 -12.61
CA VAL A 42 5.47 9.28 -11.18
C VAL A 42 6.92 9.71 -11.05
N PRO A 43 7.21 11.00 -11.13
CA PRO A 43 8.59 11.52 -11.17
C PRO A 43 9.45 11.10 -9.98
N GLU A 44 8.82 10.83 -8.82
CA GLU A 44 9.49 10.38 -7.59
C GLU A 44 9.93 8.90 -7.67
N ALA A 45 9.32 8.09 -8.54
CA ALA A 45 9.71 6.70 -8.73
C ALA A 45 11.12 6.60 -9.34
N LEU A 46 11.80 5.48 -9.09
CA LEU A 46 13.17 5.26 -9.61
C LEU A 46 13.23 5.35 -11.13
N SER A 47 12.25 4.79 -11.82
CA SER A 47 12.13 4.83 -13.29
C SER A 47 11.38 6.04 -13.82
N GLY A 48 10.86 6.92 -12.93
CA GLY A 48 9.97 8.04 -13.29
C GLY A 48 8.54 7.61 -13.68
N THR A 49 8.24 6.32 -13.66
CA THR A 49 6.94 5.78 -14.06
C THR A 49 6.50 4.63 -13.15
N MET A 50 5.18 4.39 -13.11
CA MET A 50 4.57 3.24 -12.43
C MET A 50 3.67 2.46 -13.41
N ARG A 51 3.70 1.13 -13.28
CA ARG A 51 2.78 0.24 -14.02
C ARG A 51 1.51 0.05 -13.22
N ILE A 52 0.38 0.27 -13.86
CA ILE A 52 -0.96 0.06 -13.30
C ILE A 52 -1.54 -1.19 -13.95
N TYR A 53 -1.80 -2.21 -13.17
CA TYR A 53 -2.35 -3.48 -13.62
C TYR A 53 -3.88 -3.51 -13.48
N SER A 54 -4.57 -4.13 -14.43
CA SER A 54 -6.02 -4.33 -14.37
C SER A 54 -6.36 -5.61 -13.59
N GLY A 55 -6.08 -5.64 -12.29
CA GLY A 55 -6.35 -6.77 -11.42
C GLY A 55 -5.14 -7.25 -10.64
N LEU A 56 -5.38 -8.17 -9.72
CA LEU A 56 -4.35 -8.68 -8.82
C LEU A 56 -3.42 -9.66 -9.56
N PRO A 57 -2.10 -9.57 -9.34
CA PRO A 57 -1.16 -10.54 -9.88
C PRO A 57 -1.24 -11.87 -9.13
N ASN A 58 -0.72 -12.94 -9.75
CA ASN A 58 -0.66 -14.26 -9.14
C ASN A 58 0.60 -14.41 -8.28
N LEU A 59 0.44 -14.83 -7.02
CA LEU A 59 1.56 -15.19 -6.16
C LEU A 59 2.25 -16.44 -6.71
N ILE A 60 3.57 -16.37 -6.99
CA ILE A 60 4.38 -17.52 -7.43
C ILE A 60 5.04 -18.17 -6.23
N VAL A 61 5.67 -17.36 -5.37
CA VAL A 61 6.42 -17.84 -4.20
C VAL A 61 6.12 -16.94 -3.00
N ALA A 62 5.59 -17.52 -1.94
CA ALA A 62 5.41 -16.83 -0.65
C ALA A 62 6.78 -16.74 0.06
N THR A 63 7.37 -15.56 0.07
CA THR A 63 8.69 -15.31 0.68
C THR A 63 8.89 -13.82 0.92
N ASN A 64 9.70 -13.49 1.91
CA ASN A 64 10.23 -12.14 2.09
C ASN A 64 11.76 -12.08 1.89
N ARG A 65 12.36 -13.18 1.39
CA ARG A 65 13.78 -13.27 1.03
C ARG A 65 13.91 -13.66 -0.43
N LEU A 66 14.60 -12.86 -1.21
CA LEU A 66 14.74 -13.09 -2.65
C LEU A 66 16.12 -12.66 -3.16
N THR A 67 16.50 -13.25 -4.28
CA THR A 67 17.72 -12.85 -4.99
C THR A 67 17.39 -11.71 -5.94
N ALA A 68 18.15 -10.61 -5.88
CA ALA A 68 18.02 -9.50 -6.80
C ALA A 68 18.38 -9.95 -8.23
N LYS A 69 17.37 -9.96 -9.10
CA LYS A 69 17.50 -10.39 -10.51
C LYS A 69 16.50 -9.61 -11.37
N ILE A 70 16.92 -9.21 -12.56
CA ILE A 70 16.04 -8.60 -13.56
C ILE A 70 14.83 -9.48 -13.84
N GLY A 71 13.65 -8.84 -13.91
CA GLY A 71 12.36 -9.48 -14.15
C GLY A 71 11.69 -10.06 -12.89
N VAL A 72 12.31 -9.95 -11.72
CA VAL A 72 11.65 -10.33 -10.47
C VAL A 72 10.71 -9.21 -10.03
N HIS A 73 9.43 -9.57 -9.83
CA HIS A 73 8.41 -8.70 -9.25
C HIS A 73 8.06 -9.21 -7.86
N PHE A 74 8.14 -8.36 -6.86
CA PHE A 74 7.85 -8.72 -5.47
C PHE A 74 7.02 -7.64 -4.77
N GLY A 75 6.25 -8.04 -3.77
CA GLY A 75 5.36 -7.12 -3.10
C GLY A 75 4.36 -7.80 -2.18
N ILE A 76 3.25 -7.10 -1.97
CA ILE A 76 2.13 -7.54 -1.13
C ILE A 76 0.81 -7.37 -1.87
N ILE A 77 -0.14 -8.27 -1.59
CA ILE A 77 -1.56 -8.01 -1.76
C ILE A 77 -2.10 -7.65 -0.39
N TYR A 78 -2.82 -6.54 -0.29
CA TYR A 78 -3.32 -6.01 0.95
C TYR A 78 -4.82 -5.72 0.89
N GLU A 79 -5.44 -5.61 2.05
CA GLU A 79 -6.80 -5.18 2.25
C GLU A 79 -6.84 -4.06 3.30
N ILE A 80 -7.53 -2.96 2.99
CA ILE A 80 -7.87 -1.91 3.96
C ILE A 80 -9.37 -1.91 4.14
N SER A 81 -9.84 -2.07 5.36
CA SER A 81 -11.25 -2.21 5.72
C SER A 81 -11.71 -1.11 6.68
N ASN A 82 -13.03 -0.98 6.84
CA ASN A 82 -13.69 0.00 7.70
C ASN A 82 -13.38 1.46 7.28
N LEU A 83 -13.18 1.67 5.99
CA LEU A 83 -12.97 3.02 5.46
C LEU A 83 -14.28 3.83 5.58
N PRO A 84 -14.24 5.07 6.11
CA PRO A 84 -15.40 5.94 6.23
C PRO A 84 -15.75 6.60 4.88
N VAL A 85 -15.77 5.80 3.80
CA VAL A 85 -15.97 6.19 2.41
C VAL A 85 -16.92 5.19 1.78
N LYS A 86 -17.87 5.64 0.96
CA LYS A 86 -18.87 4.78 0.32
C LYS A 86 -18.26 4.02 -0.86
N ASP A 87 -18.91 2.92 -1.22
CA ASP A 87 -18.55 2.16 -2.41
C ASP A 87 -18.61 3.04 -3.67
N GLY A 88 -17.56 2.93 -4.47
CA GLY A 88 -17.36 3.72 -5.68
C GLY A 88 -16.72 5.09 -5.46
N GLU A 89 -16.54 5.54 -4.22
CA GLU A 89 -15.85 6.80 -3.92
C GLU A 89 -14.32 6.56 -3.82
N GLU A 90 -13.57 7.60 -4.17
CA GLU A 90 -12.10 7.61 -4.10
C GLU A 90 -11.65 7.76 -2.64
N VAL A 91 -10.61 7.02 -2.27
CA VAL A 91 -9.91 7.15 -1.00
C VAL A 91 -8.43 7.39 -1.24
N GLU A 92 -7.83 8.30 -0.49
CA GLU A 92 -6.39 8.52 -0.54
C GLU A 92 -5.67 7.55 0.40
N LEU A 93 -4.92 6.62 -0.18
CA LEU A 93 -3.93 5.80 0.49
C LEU A 93 -2.53 6.25 0.07
N VAL A 94 -1.57 6.24 0.99
CA VAL A 94 -0.17 6.57 0.68
C VAL A 94 0.63 5.28 0.68
N ARG A 95 1.23 4.95 -0.46
CA ARG A 95 2.17 3.84 -0.63
C ARG A 95 3.59 4.36 -0.46
N VAL A 96 4.31 3.82 0.51
CA VAL A 96 5.68 4.25 0.84
C VAL A 96 6.64 3.14 0.47
N TYR A 97 7.58 3.46 -0.40
CA TYR A 97 8.72 2.61 -0.72
C TYR A 97 9.93 3.10 0.06
N LYS A 98 10.64 2.19 0.72
CA LYS A 98 11.96 2.43 1.29
C LYS A 98 12.90 1.33 0.82
N TYR A 99 14.12 1.71 0.44
CA TYR A 99 15.12 0.78 -0.07
C TYR A 99 16.53 1.30 0.20
N PRO A 100 17.57 0.46 0.09
CA PRO A 100 18.95 0.91 0.19
C PRO A 100 19.25 2.00 -0.83
N THR A 101 20.24 2.82 -0.59
CA THR A 101 20.62 3.89 -1.52
C THR A 101 20.86 3.34 -2.92
N ILE A 102 20.07 3.77 -3.88
CA ILE A 102 20.19 3.43 -5.30
C ILE A 102 20.71 4.66 -6.05
N LYS A 103 21.79 4.49 -6.80
CA LYS A 103 22.31 5.51 -7.71
C LYS A 103 21.70 5.31 -9.09
N LYS A 104 20.96 6.30 -9.56
CA LYS A 104 20.34 6.28 -10.89
C LYS A 104 21.35 6.60 -12.01
N PRO A 105 21.03 6.28 -13.28
CA PRO A 105 21.92 6.57 -14.42
C PRO A 105 22.22 8.05 -14.60
N ASP A 106 21.32 8.94 -14.17
CA ASP A 106 21.50 10.40 -14.21
C ASP A 106 22.44 10.94 -13.11
N GLY A 107 22.98 10.04 -12.27
CA GLY A 107 23.87 10.35 -11.16
C GLY A 107 23.17 10.71 -9.85
N THR A 108 21.86 10.89 -9.85
CA THR A 108 21.09 11.14 -8.62
C THR A 108 20.95 9.88 -7.79
N THR A 109 20.63 10.02 -6.52
CA THR A 109 20.40 8.91 -5.60
C THR A 109 19.00 8.96 -5.02
N SER A 110 18.45 7.78 -4.68
CA SER A 110 17.18 7.64 -4.00
C SER A 110 17.25 6.56 -2.92
N GLN A 111 16.48 6.71 -1.85
CA GLN A 111 16.31 5.72 -0.78
C GLN A 111 14.84 5.35 -0.55
N GLY A 112 13.97 5.81 -1.43
CA GLY A 112 12.53 5.58 -1.34
C GLY A 112 11.74 6.76 -1.90
N TYR A 113 10.43 6.58 -1.96
CA TYR A 113 9.47 7.63 -2.35
C TYR A 113 8.07 7.29 -1.82
N GLU A 114 7.19 8.28 -1.86
CA GLU A 114 5.77 8.09 -1.59
C GLU A 114 4.99 8.24 -2.90
N TRP A 115 3.97 7.42 -3.04
CA TRP A 115 3.02 7.49 -4.14
C TRP A 115 1.58 7.43 -3.62
N ARG A 116 0.70 8.23 -4.23
CA ARG A 116 -0.71 8.35 -3.90
C ARG A 116 -1.56 7.94 -5.10
N PRO A 117 -1.78 6.63 -5.31
CA PRO A 117 -2.68 6.15 -6.36
C PRO A 117 -4.12 6.55 -6.05
N LYS A 118 -4.94 6.64 -7.11
CA LYS A 118 -6.38 6.71 -6.96
C LYS A 118 -6.92 5.33 -6.64
N GLU A 119 -7.41 5.16 -5.43
CA GLU A 119 -8.03 3.93 -4.96
C GLU A 119 -9.53 4.15 -4.80
N PHE A 120 -10.33 3.14 -5.15
CA PHE A 120 -11.79 3.21 -5.02
C PHE A 120 -12.26 2.12 -4.06
N VAL A 121 -13.17 2.51 -3.16
CA VAL A 121 -13.77 1.56 -2.21
C VAL A 121 -14.75 0.66 -2.95
N LYS A 122 -14.66 -0.65 -2.67
CA LYS A 122 -15.60 -1.65 -3.15
C LYS A 122 -15.93 -2.63 -2.02
N ASP A 123 -17.21 -2.88 -1.78
CA ASP A 123 -17.69 -3.72 -0.68
C ASP A 123 -17.12 -3.28 0.69
N GLY A 124 -17.05 -1.95 0.92
CA GLY A 124 -16.54 -1.34 2.15
C GLY A 124 -15.02 -1.43 2.35
N ARG A 125 -14.25 -1.82 1.33
CA ARG A 125 -12.80 -2.04 1.43
C ARG A 125 -12.05 -1.69 0.15
N VAL A 126 -10.72 -1.58 0.28
CA VAL A 126 -9.78 -1.55 -0.84
C VAL A 126 -8.93 -2.82 -0.78
N VAL A 127 -8.88 -3.56 -1.88
CA VAL A 127 -7.97 -4.71 -2.05
C VAL A 127 -7.14 -4.48 -3.28
N ASP A 128 -5.80 -4.37 -3.12
CA ASP A 128 -4.93 -4.13 -4.27
C ASP A 128 -3.53 -4.73 -4.07
N TYR A 129 -2.75 -4.68 -5.13
CA TYR A 129 -1.35 -5.07 -5.16
C TYR A 129 -0.44 -3.85 -5.00
N PHE A 130 0.55 -3.99 -4.12
CA PHE A 130 1.60 -3.01 -3.92
C PHE A 130 2.95 -3.70 -4.01
N GLY A 131 3.74 -3.41 -5.03
CA GLY A 131 4.99 -4.10 -5.27
C GLY A 131 5.96 -3.35 -6.17
N TYR A 132 7.11 -3.98 -6.41
CA TYR A 132 8.20 -3.45 -7.21
C TYR A 132 8.70 -4.51 -8.20
N GLY A 133 9.02 -4.08 -9.41
CA GLY A 133 9.69 -4.89 -10.43
C GLY A 133 11.14 -4.45 -10.58
N LEU A 134 12.08 -5.38 -10.52
CA LEU A 134 13.48 -5.12 -10.80
C LEU A 134 13.70 -5.19 -12.32
N ASP A 135 13.64 -4.03 -12.98
CA ASP A 135 13.69 -3.93 -14.44
C ASP A 135 15.08 -3.50 -14.96
N HIS A 136 15.90 -2.90 -14.10
CA HIS A 136 17.20 -2.33 -14.49
C HIS A 136 18.34 -2.79 -13.57
N ASP A 137 19.55 -2.89 -14.10
CA ASP A 137 20.72 -3.32 -13.34
C ASP A 137 21.02 -2.46 -12.12
N TYR A 138 20.78 -1.14 -12.20
CA TYR A 138 21.01 -0.21 -11.09
C TYR A 138 20.03 -0.42 -9.91
N GLU A 139 18.94 -1.16 -10.12
CA GLU A 139 17.95 -1.52 -9.10
C GLU A 139 18.34 -2.78 -8.32
N LEU A 140 19.33 -3.55 -8.80
CA LEU A 140 19.76 -4.80 -8.18
C LEU A 140 20.61 -4.57 -6.93
N VAL A 141 20.10 -3.73 -6.01
CA VAL A 141 20.81 -3.38 -4.78
C VAL A 141 20.36 -4.29 -3.64
N PRO A 142 21.27 -5.08 -3.05
CA PRO A 142 20.97 -5.92 -1.89
C PRO A 142 20.67 -5.08 -0.66
N GLY A 143 19.87 -5.65 0.23
CA GLY A 143 19.51 -5.04 1.50
C GLY A 143 18.03 -5.15 1.80
N VAL A 144 17.56 -4.35 2.73
CA VAL A 144 16.17 -4.34 3.18
C VAL A 144 15.36 -3.35 2.34
N TRP A 145 14.27 -3.84 1.77
CA TRP A 145 13.25 -3.07 1.08
C TRP A 145 11.99 -3.11 1.93
N GLU A 146 11.37 -1.96 2.20
CA GLU A 146 10.14 -1.87 2.99
C GLU A 146 9.03 -1.25 2.17
N PHE A 147 7.84 -1.83 2.28
CA PHE A 147 6.59 -1.34 1.70
C PHE A 147 5.62 -1.04 2.82
N GLU A 148 5.13 0.20 2.88
CA GLU A 148 4.14 0.62 3.86
C GLU A 148 2.91 1.20 3.15
N ILE A 149 1.73 0.94 3.71
CA ILE A 149 0.48 1.59 3.32
C ILE A 149 0.01 2.42 4.48
N LYS A 150 -0.22 3.71 4.23
CA LYS A 150 -0.70 4.66 5.22
C LYS A 150 -2.06 5.21 4.83
N TYR A 151 -2.87 5.45 5.84
CA TYR A 151 -4.11 6.20 5.75
C TYR A 151 -4.10 7.31 6.79
N LYS A 152 -4.32 8.57 6.37
CA LYS A 152 -4.29 9.76 7.24
C LYS A 152 -3.05 9.79 8.16
N GLY A 153 -1.88 9.44 7.62
CA GLY A 153 -0.61 9.44 8.34
C GLY A 153 -0.33 8.21 9.22
N LYS A 154 -1.33 7.34 9.47
CA LYS A 154 -1.16 6.09 10.22
C LYS A 154 -0.76 4.95 9.28
N THR A 155 0.32 4.22 9.61
CA THR A 155 0.68 2.98 8.90
C THR A 155 -0.30 1.88 9.24
N LEU A 156 -0.97 1.33 8.23
CA LEU A 156 -1.94 0.24 8.35
C LEU A 156 -1.34 -1.11 7.96
N CYS A 157 -0.45 -1.13 6.96
CA CYS A 157 0.29 -2.32 6.57
C CYS A 157 1.77 -1.98 6.40
N ALA A 158 2.66 -2.91 6.78
CA ALA A 158 4.09 -2.81 6.53
C ALA A 158 4.68 -4.19 6.27
N GLN A 159 5.55 -4.30 5.25
CA GLN A 159 6.25 -5.53 4.90
C GLN A 159 7.68 -5.23 4.49
N SER A 160 8.62 -5.97 5.10
CA SER A 160 10.04 -5.91 4.71
C SER A 160 10.42 -7.12 3.86
N PHE A 161 11.23 -6.86 2.83
CA PHE A 161 11.86 -7.85 1.97
C PHE A 161 13.37 -7.74 2.08
N VAL A 162 14.05 -8.87 2.14
CA VAL A 162 15.52 -8.93 2.14
C VAL A 162 15.99 -9.39 0.77
N LEU A 163 16.63 -8.50 0.02
CA LEU A 163 17.24 -8.81 -1.25
C LEU A 163 18.71 -9.19 -1.05
N SER A 164 19.14 -10.30 -1.63
CA SER A 164 20.53 -10.75 -1.68
C SER A 164 21.08 -10.63 -3.09
N LYS A 165 22.39 -10.47 -3.23
CA LYS A 165 23.07 -10.71 -4.52
C LYS A 165 23.04 -12.20 -4.84
N LYS A 166 23.09 -12.50 -6.13
CA LYS A 166 23.35 -13.86 -6.62
C LYS A 166 24.78 -14.26 -6.29
#